data_c231ef21f7955bdfaa5a4c16a11e3e15
#
_entry.id   c231ef21f7955bdfaa5a4c16a11e3e15
#
_cell.length_a   1.000
_cell.length_b   1.000
_cell.length_c   1.000
_cell.angle_alpha   90.00
_cell.angle_beta   90.00
_cell.angle_gamma   90.00
#
_symmetry.space_group_name_H-M   'P 1'
#
loop_
_entity.id
_entity.type
_entity.pdbx_description
1 polymer ?
#
loop_
_entity_poly.entity_id
_entity_poly.type
_entity_poly.pdbx_seq_one_letter_code
_entity_poly.pdbx_strand_id
1 'polypeptide(L)'
;EIQDWYSGRWQLFNECAIIYKEDFLLAKKILKKYGQAKLMRELEKCNRVLLSYKRECEKYVIYESIGNFAFDLMNVASDLDEFLQKAPEFPERKDLSEFYLNLRNFLNIYELLDDRYVVYAEHEQDGRFKLKLYCVDPSKNLQERINKGNATIFFSATLLPVGYYKSLLSTETDNYAVYAKTAFREEQKLLLLGNDVSSKYTRRSA
;
A
#
# COMPACT_ATOMS: atom_id res chain seq x y z
N GLU A 1 -6.82 -3.15 -6.65
CA GLU A 1 -5.64 -3.89 -7.12
C GLU A 1 -5.73 -4.05 -8.64
N ILE A 2 -4.79 -3.48 -9.37
CA ILE A 2 -4.68 -3.64 -10.81
C ILE A 2 -3.57 -4.64 -11.08
N GLN A 3 -3.86 -5.68 -11.85
CA GLN A 3 -2.90 -6.72 -12.18
C GLN A 3 -2.36 -6.49 -13.59
N ASP A 4 -1.03 -6.47 -13.72
CA ASP A 4 -0.37 -6.46 -15.02
C ASP A 4 -0.13 -7.88 -15.52
N TRP A 5 -0.90 -8.27 -16.54
CA TRP A 5 -0.82 -9.59 -17.17
C TRP A 5 0.28 -9.72 -18.23
N TYR A 6 0.83 -8.60 -18.69
CA TYR A 6 1.67 -8.57 -19.87
C TYR A 6 3.09 -9.14 -19.64
N SER A 7 3.60 -9.05 -18.42
CA SER A 7 4.95 -9.51 -18.08
C SER A 7 5.00 -10.92 -17.49
N GLY A 8 3.86 -11.60 -17.33
CA GLY A 8 3.76 -12.84 -16.57
C GLY A 8 4.06 -12.67 -15.07
N ARG A 9 4.25 -11.44 -14.62
CA ARG A 9 4.44 -11.04 -13.23
C ARG A 9 3.16 -10.39 -12.72
N TRP A 10 2.68 -10.88 -11.61
CA TRP A 10 1.62 -10.23 -10.87
C TRP A 10 2.21 -8.99 -10.19
N GLN A 11 2.00 -7.81 -10.74
CA GLN A 11 2.27 -6.56 -10.05
C GLN A 11 0.97 -6.06 -9.44
N LEU A 12 0.91 -6.10 -8.13
CA LEU A 12 -0.08 -5.37 -7.35
C LEU A 12 0.29 -3.89 -7.42
N PHE A 13 -0.48 -3.12 -8.15
CA PHE A 13 -0.37 -1.66 -8.13
C PHE A 13 -1.08 -1.15 -6.88
N ASN A 14 -0.35 -1.05 -5.80
CA ASN A 14 -0.83 -0.42 -4.59
C ASN A 14 -0.35 1.04 -4.62
N GLU A 15 -1.28 1.95 -4.82
CA GLU A 15 -1.01 3.40 -4.79
C GLU A 15 -0.89 3.92 -3.35
N CYS A 16 -0.93 3.06 -2.36
CA CYS A 16 -0.74 3.37 -0.95
C CYS A 16 0.47 2.62 -0.41
N ALA A 17 1.14 3.19 0.59
CA ALA A 17 2.23 2.52 1.27
C ALA A 17 2.14 2.69 2.79
N ILE A 18 2.62 1.70 3.51
CA ILE A 18 2.59 1.66 4.97
C ILE A 18 3.96 1.21 5.47
N ILE A 19 4.43 1.86 6.53
CA ILE A 19 5.54 1.36 7.35
C ILE A 19 5.10 1.24 8.81
N TYR A 20 5.51 0.17 9.45
CA TYR A 20 5.23 -0.08 10.86
C TYR A 20 6.47 0.18 11.71
N LYS A 21 6.28 0.85 12.84
CA LYS A 21 7.36 1.11 13.78
C LYS A 21 8.02 -0.18 14.28
N GLU A 22 7.22 -1.22 14.45
CA GLU A 22 7.64 -2.54 14.96
C GLU A 22 8.62 -3.23 14.01
N ASP A 23 8.51 -3.03 12.68
CA ASP A 23 9.41 -3.60 11.68
C ASP A 23 10.84 -3.05 11.80
N PHE A 24 10.99 -1.77 12.18
CA PHE A 24 12.31 -1.17 12.45
C PHE A 24 12.99 -1.80 13.66
N LEU A 25 12.21 -2.20 14.68
CA LEU A 25 12.76 -2.89 15.86
C LEU A 25 13.21 -4.31 15.50
N LEU A 26 12.44 -5.01 14.66
CA LEU A 26 12.80 -6.35 14.18
C LEU A 26 14.07 -6.29 13.32
N ALA A 27 14.12 -5.41 12.33
CA ALA A 27 15.30 -5.21 11.49
C ALA A 27 16.55 -4.87 12.31
N LYS A 28 16.41 -3.97 13.30
CA LYS A 28 17.50 -3.64 14.24
C LYS A 28 17.98 -4.86 15.02
N LYS A 29 17.06 -5.70 15.52
CA LYS A 29 17.40 -6.93 16.25
C LYS A 29 18.17 -7.91 15.38
N ILE A 30 17.79 -8.07 14.12
CA ILE A 30 18.51 -8.91 13.15
C ILE A 30 19.91 -8.37 12.90
N LEU A 31 20.03 -7.09 12.51
CA LEU A 31 21.30 -6.47 12.16
C LEU A 31 22.31 -6.43 13.33
N LYS A 32 21.82 -6.41 14.56
CA LYS A 32 22.67 -6.53 15.76
C LYS A 32 23.44 -7.84 15.78
N LYS A 33 22.83 -8.95 15.35
CA LYS A 33 23.48 -10.27 15.29
C LYS A 33 24.64 -10.29 14.28
N TYR A 34 24.56 -9.46 13.23
CA TYR A 34 25.54 -9.40 12.15
C TYR A 34 26.51 -8.22 12.25
N GLY A 35 26.54 -7.54 13.39
CA GLY A 35 27.53 -6.50 13.69
C GLY A 35 27.40 -5.21 12.85
N GLN A 36 26.24 -4.94 12.26
CA GLN A 36 26.01 -3.80 11.35
C GLN A 36 25.78 -2.49 12.11
N ALA A 37 26.82 -1.98 12.79
CA ALA A 37 26.72 -0.85 13.73
C ALA A 37 26.26 0.47 13.08
N LYS A 38 26.65 0.73 11.82
CA LYS A 38 26.22 1.94 11.07
C LYS A 38 24.72 1.88 10.81
N LEU A 39 24.27 0.82 10.15
CA LEU A 39 22.88 0.60 9.77
C LEU A 39 21.94 0.55 11.00
N MET A 40 22.41 -0.03 12.10
CA MET A 40 21.67 0.01 13.36
C MET A 40 21.44 1.43 13.90
N ARG A 41 22.41 2.34 13.77
CA ARG A 41 22.26 3.74 14.21
C ARG A 41 21.27 4.49 13.34
N GLU A 42 21.26 4.23 12.04
CA GLU A 42 20.30 4.83 11.10
C GLU A 42 18.87 4.34 11.36
N LEU A 43 18.71 3.02 11.56
CA LEU A 43 17.41 2.46 11.99
C LEU A 43 16.93 3.05 13.31
N GLU A 44 17.84 3.25 14.27
CA GLU A 44 17.49 3.88 15.56
C GLU A 44 17.05 5.34 15.39
N LYS A 45 17.66 6.07 14.46
CA LYS A 45 17.24 7.43 14.11
C LYS A 45 15.82 7.42 13.56
N CYS A 46 15.53 6.56 12.58
CA CYS A 46 14.18 6.39 12.03
C CYS A 46 13.16 5.96 13.10
N ASN A 47 13.51 5.01 13.95
CA ASN A 47 12.65 4.55 15.04
C ASN A 47 12.33 5.67 16.05
N ARG A 48 13.27 6.58 16.32
CA ARG A 48 13.02 7.75 17.20
C ARG A 48 12.02 8.71 16.57
N VAL A 49 12.09 8.94 15.26
CA VAL A 49 11.10 9.78 14.56
C VAL A 49 9.72 9.14 14.62
N LEU A 50 9.61 7.83 14.31
CA LEU A 50 8.34 7.11 14.43
C LEU A 50 7.82 7.10 15.87
N LEU A 51 8.71 7.08 16.87
CA LEU A 51 8.32 7.19 18.27
C LEU A 51 7.80 8.58 18.64
N SER A 52 8.34 9.67 18.05
CA SER A 52 7.76 11.01 18.24
C SER A 52 6.36 11.09 17.66
N TYR A 53 6.16 10.61 16.42
CA TYR A 53 4.82 10.53 15.83
C TYR A 53 3.84 9.70 16.68
N LYS A 54 4.31 8.58 17.22
CA LYS A 54 3.51 7.73 18.10
C LYS A 54 3.06 8.45 19.37
N ARG A 55 3.91 9.31 19.96
CA ARG A 55 3.60 10.08 21.19
C ARG A 55 2.61 11.21 20.95
N GLU A 56 2.61 11.79 19.75
CA GLU A 56 1.69 12.85 19.34
C GLU A 56 0.32 12.30 18.92
N CYS A 57 0.24 11.00 18.65
CA CYS A 57 -0.92 10.33 18.09
C CYS A 57 -1.80 9.72 19.18
N GLU A 58 -2.97 10.29 19.44
CA GLU A 58 -3.99 9.67 20.30
C GLU A 58 -4.78 8.59 19.56
N LYS A 59 -5.35 8.91 18.38
CA LYS A 59 -6.04 7.98 17.48
C LYS A 59 -5.40 7.98 16.13
N TYR A 60 -5.40 9.14 15.47
CA TYR A 60 -4.69 9.40 14.21
C TYR A 60 -4.21 10.85 14.18
N VAL A 61 -3.15 11.09 13.42
CA VAL A 61 -2.61 12.43 13.14
C VAL A 61 -2.30 12.53 11.66
N ILE A 62 -2.71 13.63 11.03
CA ILE A 62 -2.41 13.94 9.63
C ILE A 62 -1.19 14.85 9.60
N TYR A 63 -0.28 14.58 8.66
CA TYR A 63 0.94 15.35 8.44
C TYR A 63 0.91 15.99 7.05
N GLU A 64 1.30 17.23 6.94
CA GLU A 64 1.50 17.90 5.66
C GLU A 64 2.73 17.34 4.92
N SER A 65 3.75 16.92 5.67
CA SER A 65 4.98 16.34 5.14
C SER A 65 5.68 15.50 6.20
N ILE A 66 6.42 14.50 5.77
CA ILE A 66 7.35 13.75 6.63
C ILE A 66 8.79 14.31 6.59
N GLY A 67 9.01 15.37 5.81
CA GLY A 67 10.23 16.16 5.80
C GLY A 67 11.51 15.33 5.72
N ASN A 68 12.45 15.61 6.63
CA ASN A 68 13.75 14.94 6.67
C ASN A 68 13.67 13.43 6.97
N PHE A 69 12.54 12.94 7.46
CA PHE A 69 12.36 11.51 7.72
C PHE A 69 12.47 10.68 6.45
N ALA A 70 12.00 11.20 5.30
CA ALA A 70 12.15 10.53 4.01
C ALA A 70 13.64 10.31 3.65
N PHE A 71 14.50 11.30 3.88
CA PHE A 71 15.95 11.15 3.66
C PHE A 71 16.57 10.10 4.57
N ASP A 72 16.15 10.03 5.83
CA ASP A 72 16.63 9.02 6.75
C ASP A 72 16.21 7.61 6.28
N LEU A 73 14.99 7.45 5.75
CA LEU A 73 14.54 6.21 5.16
C LEU A 73 15.31 5.83 3.89
N MET A 74 15.65 6.81 3.03
CA MET A 74 16.47 6.58 1.83
C MET A 74 17.89 6.08 2.21
N ASN A 75 18.50 6.66 3.22
CA ASN A 75 19.81 6.22 3.70
C ASN A 75 19.75 4.77 4.22
N VAL A 76 18.74 4.44 5.03
CA VAL A 76 18.51 3.06 5.50
C VAL A 76 18.30 2.11 4.32
N ALA A 77 17.50 2.48 3.33
CA ALA A 77 17.24 1.63 2.16
C ALA A 77 18.52 1.38 1.36
N SER A 78 19.34 2.42 1.14
CA SER A 78 20.61 2.29 0.40
C SER A 78 21.62 1.38 1.13
N ASP A 79 21.83 1.61 2.42
CA ASP A 79 22.78 0.82 3.20
C ASP A 79 22.31 -0.64 3.39
N LEU A 80 20.98 -0.84 3.47
CA LEU A 80 20.40 -2.16 3.59
C LEU A 80 20.48 -2.94 2.27
N ASP A 81 20.33 -2.28 1.13
CA ASP A 81 20.56 -2.86 -0.19
C ASP A 81 22.00 -3.36 -0.33
N GLU A 82 22.97 -2.49 0.00
CA GLU A 82 24.38 -2.83 -0.04
C GLU A 82 24.71 -4.03 0.86
N PHE A 83 24.15 -4.05 2.07
CA PHE A 83 24.32 -5.18 2.99
C PHE A 83 23.73 -6.46 2.42
N LEU A 84 22.49 -6.44 1.93
CA LEU A 84 21.83 -7.62 1.38
C LEU A 84 22.52 -8.17 0.13
N GLN A 85 23.12 -7.32 -0.69
CA GLN A 85 23.88 -7.75 -1.88
C GLN A 85 25.20 -8.44 -1.51
N LYS A 86 25.88 -7.97 -0.46
CA LYS A 86 27.21 -8.47 -0.05
C LYS A 86 27.15 -9.60 0.97
N ALA A 87 26.08 -9.69 1.75
CA ALA A 87 25.98 -10.70 2.81
C ALA A 87 25.74 -12.10 2.22
N PRO A 88 26.41 -13.13 2.76
CA PRO A 88 26.06 -14.52 2.44
C PRO A 88 24.64 -14.85 2.92
N GLU A 89 24.13 -16.03 2.57
CA GLU A 89 22.84 -16.49 3.09
C GLU A 89 22.86 -16.63 4.62
N PHE A 90 21.79 -16.17 5.26
CA PHE A 90 21.59 -16.25 6.70
C PHE A 90 20.10 -16.46 7.03
N PRO A 91 19.76 -17.03 8.20
CA PRO A 91 18.41 -17.47 8.52
C PRO A 91 17.34 -16.37 8.42
N GLU A 92 17.66 -15.15 8.87
CA GLU A 92 16.72 -14.03 8.90
C GLU A 92 16.75 -13.16 7.63
N ARG A 93 17.46 -13.60 6.57
CA ARG A 93 17.59 -12.85 5.31
C ARG A 93 16.23 -12.52 4.69
N LYS A 94 15.29 -13.47 4.75
CA LYS A 94 13.94 -13.29 4.21
C LYS A 94 13.21 -12.12 4.88
N ASP A 95 13.21 -12.10 6.22
CA ASP A 95 12.53 -11.05 7.00
C ASP A 95 13.14 -9.67 6.73
N LEU A 96 14.48 -9.62 6.63
CA LEU A 96 15.19 -8.37 6.34
C LEU A 96 14.95 -7.90 4.90
N SER A 97 14.86 -8.82 3.94
CA SER A 97 14.52 -8.51 2.54
C SER A 97 13.09 -8.01 2.41
N GLU A 98 12.14 -8.59 3.15
CA GLU A 98 10.76 -8.12 3.19
C GLU A 98 10.66 -6.70 3.75
N PHE A 99 11.35 -6.42 4.86
CA PHE A 99 11.47 -5.07 5.40
C PHE A 99 12.04 -4.09 4.36
N TYR A 100 13.13 -4.46 3.66
CA TYR A 100 13.73 -3.66 2.61
C TYR A 100 12.74 -3.37 1.47
N LEU A 101 12.01 -4.38 0.99
CA LEU A 101 11.02 -4.21 -0.08
C LEU A 101 9.86 -3.30 0.34
N ASN A 102 9.39 -3.44 1.58
CA ASN A 102 8.36 -2.56 2.13
C ASN A 102 8.85 -1.11 2.22
N LEU A 103 10.09 -0.90 2.66
CA LEU A 103 10.71 0.41 2.72
C LEU A 103 10.88 1.03 1.33
N ARG A 104 11.34 0.24 0.34
CA ARG A 104 11.44 0.67 -1.06
C ARG A 104 10.08 1.04 -1.65
N ASN A 105 9.05 0.22 -1.39
CA ASN A 105 7.69 0.53 -1.82
C ASN A 105 7.20 1.85 -1.20
N PHE A 106 7.45 2.06 0.10
CA PHE A 106 7.08 3.30 0.76
C PHE A 106 7.77 4.52 0.12
N LEU A 107 9.05 4.43 -0.18
CA LEU A 107 9.80 5.50 -0.84
C LEU A 107 9.32 5.74 -2.27
N ASN A 108 9.02 4.69 -3.05
CA ASN A 108 8.46 4.83 -4.38
C ASN A 108 7.11 5.56 -4.38
N ILE A 109 6.24 5.27 -3.40
CA ILE A 109 4.97 5.98 -3.25
C ILE A 109 5.19 7.41 -2.73
N TYR A 110 6.21 7.61 -1.88
CA TYR A 110 6.58 8.95 -1.41
C TYR A 110 6.95 9.89 -2.56
N GLU A 111 7.61 9.40 -3.61
CA GLU A 111 7.94 10.17 -4.82
C GLU A 111 6.71 10.57 -5.64
N LEU A 112 5.58 9.88 -5.47
CA LEU A 112 4.31 10.16 -6.16
C LEU A 112 3.40 11.13 -5.39
N LEU A 113 3.80 11.56 -4.18
CA LEU A 113 2.96 12.41 -3.34
C LEU A 113 2.61 13.73 -4.04
N ASP A 114 1.32 13.98 -4.14
CA ASP A 114 0.73 15.24 -4.57
C ASP A 114 -0.52 15.55 -3.70
N ASP A 115 -1.33 16.51 -4.11
CA ASP A 115 -2.56 16.94 -3.42
C ASP A 115 -3.65 15.86 -3.31
N ARG A 116 -3.48 14.71 -3.98
CA ARG A 116 -4.38 13.54 -3.92
C ARG A 116 -4.00 12.54 -2.84
N TYR A 117 -2.92 12.80 -2.14
CA TYR A 117 -2.45 11.94 -1.06
C TYR A 117 -2.70 12.56 0.31
N VAL A 118 -2.97 11.69 1.28
CA VAL A 118 -3.01 12.03 2.69
C VAL A 118 -1.93 11.22 3.41
N VAL A 119 -1.05 11.91 4.13
CA VAL A 119 -0.05 11.29 4.99
C VAL A 119 -0.58 11.28 6.41
N TYR A 120 -0.72 10.11 7.00
CA TYR A 120 -1.21 10.01 8.38
C TYR A 120 -0.58 8.87 9.16
N ALA A 121 -0.57 9.03 10.48
CA ALA A 121 -0.18 7.98 11.40
C ALA A 121 -1.36 7.59 12.29
N GLU A 122 -1.43 6.31 12.67
CA GLU A 122 -2.45 5.79 13.56
C GLU A 122 -2.00 4.54 14.33
N HIS A 123 -2.69 4.27 15.43
CA HIS A 123 -2.60 3.00 16.13
C HIS A 123 -3.56 1.99 15.53
N GLU A 124 -3.09 0.80 15.20
CA GLU A 124 -3.95 -0.31 14.82
C GLU A 124 -4.59 -1.00 16.04
N GLN A 125 -5.63 -1.78 15.79
CA GLN A 125 -6.33 -2.52 16.85
C GLN A 125 -5.43 -3.54 17.57
N ASP A 126 -4.41 -4.05 16.89
CA ASP A 126 -3.41 -4.98 17.44
C ASP A 126 -2.29 -4.27 18.22
N GLY A 127 -2.35 -2.94 18.35
CA GLY A 127 -1.40 -2.10 19.08
C GLY A 127 -0.17 -1.68 18.29
N ARG A 128 -0.01 -2.11 17.03
CA ARG A 128 1.06 -1.60 16.15
C ARG A 128 0.82 -0.14 15.80
N PHE A 129 1.91 0.54 15.53
CA PHE A 129 1.89 1.94 15.09
C PHE A 129 2.36 2.04 13.65
N LYS A 130 1.56 2.66 12.79
CA LYS A 130 1.87 2.82 11.37
C LYS A 130 1.89 4.27 10.93
N LEU A 131 2.73 4.54 9.94
CA LEU A 131 2.69 5.72 9.09
C LEU A 131 2.24 5.27 7.70
N LYS A 132 1.22 5.93 7.16
CA LYS A 132 0.62 5.57 5.87
C LYS A 132 0.62 6.75 4.91
N LEU A 133 1.00 6.46 3.68
CA LEU A 133 0.77 7.30 2.51
C LEU A 133 -0.49 6.77 1.83
N TYR A 134 -1.58 7.52 1.90
CA TYR A 134 -2.88 7.09 1.41
C TYR A 134 -3.28 7.87 0.18
N CYS A 135 -3.40 7.17 -0.95
CA CYS A 135 -3.90 7.74 -2.18
C CYS A 135 -5.43 7.82 -2.13
N VAL A 136 -5.95 9.04 -2.13
CA VAL A 136 -7.40 9.30 -2.14
C VAL A 136 -7.96 9.19 -3.55
N ASP A 137 -7.20 9.67 -4.54
CA ASP A 137 -7.57 9.63 -5.94
C ASP A 137 -6.42 9.08 -6.80
N PRO A 138 -6.50 7.81 -7.25
CA PRO A 138 -5.47 7.16 -8.04
C PRO A 138 -5.52 7.51 -9.54
N SER A 139 -6.50 8.28 -10.01
CA SER A 139 -6.80 8.44 -11.44
C SER A 139 -5.59 8.92 -12.26
N LYS A 140 -4.80 9.86 -11.76
CA LYS A 140 -3.60 10.36 -12.46
C LYS A 140 -2.51 9.29 -12.57
N ASN A 141 -2.20 8.61 -11.48
CA ASN A 141 -1.17 7.58 -11.48
C ASN A 141 -1.57 6.41 -12.40
N LEU A 142 -2.86 6.06 -12.41
CA LEU A 142 -3.41 5.06 -13.32
C LEU A 142 -3.33 5.53 -14.77
N GLN A 143 -3.68 6.80 -15.05
CA GLN A 143 -3.60 7.36 -16.39
C GLN A 143 -2.18 7.34 -16.95
N GLU A 144 -1.17 7.67 -16.16
CA GLU A 144 0.23 7.58 -16.57
C GLU A 144 0.65 6.16 -16.97
N ARG A 145 0.04 5.14 -16.34
CA ARG A 145 0.28 3.73 -16.69
C ARG A 145 -0.51 3.30 -17.92
N ILE A 146 -1.78 3.73 -18.00
CA ILE A 146 -2.65 3.49 -19.16
C ILE A 146 -1.98 4.01 -20.44
N ASN A 147 -1.38 5.20 -20.37
CA ASN A 147 -0.70 5.84 -21.50
C ASN A 147 0.55 5.10 -22.00
N LYS A 148 1.08 4.16 -21.22
CA LYS A 148 2.19 3.28 -21.66
C LYS A 148 1.71 2.09 -22.49
N GLY A 149 0.41 1.80 -22.47
CA GLY A 149 -0.23 0.73 -23.26
C GLY A 149 -0.90 1.25 -24.52
N ASN A 150 -1.17 0.37 -25.46
CA ASN A 150 -1.93 0.73 -26.67
C ASN A 150 -3.44 0.82 -26.41
N ALA A 151 -3.94 0.02 -25.47
CA ALA A 151 -5.34 0.00 -25.04
C ALA A 151 -5.44 -0.63 -23.65
N THR A 152 -6.42 -0.16 -22.86
CA THR A 152 -6.74 -0.70 -21.55
C THR A 152 -8.22 -0.99 -21.44
N ILE A 153 -8.58 -2.16 -20.95
CA ILE A 153 -9.96 -2.57 -20.74
C ILE A 153 -10.15 -2.91 -19.26
N PHE A 154 -11.01 -2.16 -18.59
CA PHE A 154 -11.47 -2.47 -17.24
C PHE A 154 -12.80 -3.20 -17.31
N PHE A 155 -12.94 -4.29 -16.59
CA PHE A 155 -14.17 -5.05 -16.52
C PHE A 155 -14.46 -5.58 -15.13
N SER A 156 -15.72 -5.51 -14.73
CA SER A 156 -16.24 -6.11 -13.49
C SER A 156 -17.76 -6.19 -13.58
N ALA A 157 -18.36 -7.11 -12.84
CA ALA A 157 -19.81 -7.17 -12.67
C ALA A 157 -20.36 -5.99 -11.86
N THR A 158 -19.51 -5.24 -11.14
CA THR A 158 -19.89 -4.21 -10.16
C THR A 158 -19.35 -2.81 -10.46
N LEU A 159 -18.95 -2.52 -11.71
CA LEU A 159 -18.53 -1.18 -12.14
C LEU A 159 -19.72 -0.22 -12.29
N LEU A 160 -20.55 -0.13 -11.25
CA LEU A 160 -21.73 0.75 -11.20
C LEU A 160 -21.68 1.62 -9.93
N PRO A 161 -21.98 2.93 -10.04
CA PRO A 161 -22.28 3.69 -11.26
C PRO A 161 -21.03 3.93 -12.12
N VAL A 162 -21.17 3.79 -13.43
CA VAL A 162 -20.03 3.85 -14.38
C VAL A 162 -19.28 5.18 -14.32
N GLY A 163 -20.01 6.30 -14.17
CA GLY A 163 -19.39 7.63 -14.09
C GLY A 163 -18.38 7.74 -12.94
N TYR A 164 -18.70 7.20 -11.78
CA TYR A 164 -17.81 7.16 -10.62
C TYR A 164 -16.52 6.38 -10.91
N TYR A 165 -16.65 5.19 -11.49
CA TYR A 165 -15.46 4.38 -11.81
C TYR A 165 -14.62 4.99 -12.94
N LYS A 166 -15.27 5.61 -13.95
CA LYS A 166 -14.52 6.34 -14.98
C LYS A 166 -13.64 7.44 -14.38
N SER A 167 -14.18 8.28 -13.50
CA SER A 167 -13.40 9.34 -12.85
C SER A 167 -12.28 8.83 -11.94
N LEU A 168 -12.45 7.64 -11.35
CA LEU A 168 -11.46 7.03 -10.45
C LEU A 168 -10.32 6.31 -11.20
N LEU A 169 -10.62 5.77 -12.39
CA LEU A 169 -9.71 4.93 -13.17
C LEU A 169 -8.93 5.73 -14.23
N SER A 170 -9.42 6.91 -14.64
CA SER A 170 -8.81 7.69 -15.70
C SER A 170 -9.11 9.18 -15.53
N THR A 171 -8.17 10.02 -15.98
CA THR A 171 -8.38 11.47 -16.07
C THR A 171 -9.02 11.90 -17.39
N GLU A 172 -9.14 11.00 -18.36
CA GLU A 172 -9.79 11.28 -19.65
C GLU A 172 -11.32 11.13 -19.55
N THR A 173 -12.05 11.95 -20.30
CA THR A 173 -13.52 12.06 -20.23
C THR A 173 -14.23 11.28 -21.32
N ASP A 174 -13.56 10.96 -22.44
CA ASP A 174 -14.13 10.32 -23.62
C ASP A 174 -14.02 8.78 -23.65
N ASN A 175 -13.67 8.18 -22.52
CA ASN A 175 -13.60 6.74 -22.37
C ASN A 175 -14.95 6.06 -22.60
N TYR A 176 -14.95 4.97 -23.38
CA TYR A 176 -16.15 4.18 -23.66
C TYR A 176 -16.58 3.35 -22.45
N ALA A 177 -17.88 3.11 -22.35
CA ALA A 177 -18.42 2.11 -21.41
C ALA A 177 -19.39 1.21 -22.17
N VAL A 178 -19.23 -0.09 -21.97
CA VAL A 178 -20.08 -1.12 -22.59
C VAL A 178 -20.76 -1.91 -21.49
N TYR A 179 -22.08 -1.99 -21.58
CA TYR A 179 -22.89 -2.85 -20.70
C TYR A 179 -23.08 -4.21 -21.38
N ALA A 180 -22.39 -5.21 -20.93
CA ALA A 180 -22.60 -6.58 -21.37
C ALA A 180 -23.92 -7.10 -20.78
N LYS A 181 -24.80 -7.62 -21.65
CA LYS A 181 -26.00 -8.31 -21.18
C LYS A 181 -25.60 -9.64 -20.54
N THR A 182 -26.37 -10.07 -19.54
CA THR A 182 -26.19 -11.41 -18.96
C THR A 182 -26.36 -12.51 -20.02
N ALA A 183 -25.49 -13.50 -19.97
CA ALA A 183 -25.61 -14.71 -20.80
C ALA A 183 -26.69 -15.67 -20.29
N PHE A 184 -27.16 -15.46 -19.06
CA PHE A 184 -28.18 -16.31 -18.43
C PHE A 184 -29.58 -15.76 -18.70
N ARG A 185 -30.52 -16.66 -18.98
CA ARG A 185 -31.93 -16.31 -19.16
C ARG A 185 -32.54 -15.98 -17.78
N GLU A 186 -33.59 -15.16 -17.77
CA GLU A 186 -34.33 -14.80 -16.52
C GLU A 186 -34.84 -16.06 -15.78
N GLU A 187 -35.27 -17.09 -16.52
CA GLU A 187 -35.78 -18.35 -15.94
C GLU A 187 -34.69 -19.18 -15.23
N GLN A 188 -33.41 -18.88 -15.51
CA GLN A 188 -32.25 -19.53 -14.86
C GLN A 188 -31.83 -18.82 -13.56
N LYS A 189 -32.53 -17.75 -13.19
CA LYS A 189 -32.23 -16.93 -12.02
C LYS A 189 -33.09 -17.36 -10.84
N LEU A 190 -32.48 -17.93 -9.82
CA LEU A 190 -33.15 -18.22 -8.55
C LEU A 190 -32.80 -17.11 -7.54
N LEU A 191 -33.81 -16.36 -7.09
CA LEU A 191 -33.67 -15.37 -6.02
C LEU A 191 -34.20 -15.94 -4.72
N LEU A 192 -33.31 -16.13 -3.75
CA LEU A 192 -33.65 -16.56 -2.39
C LEU A 192 -33.54 -15.38 -1.43
N LEU A 193 -34.61 -15.10 -0.70
CA LEU A 193 -34.66 -14.06 0.33
C LEU A 193 -34.59 -14.73 1.72
N GLY A 194 -33.42 -14.64 2.36
CA GLY A 194 -33.25 -15.06 3.75
C GLY A 194 -33.73 -13.97 4.71
N ASN A 195 -34.86 -14.16 5.36
CA ASN A 195 -35.42 -13.19 6.34
C ASN A 195 -34.86 -13.38 7.77
N ASP A 196 -34.19 -14.48 8.02
CA ASP A 196 -33.62 -14.91 9.29
C ASP A 196 -32.14 -14.52 9.44
N VAL A 197 -31.52 -14.00 8.37
CA VAL A 197 -30.11 -13.59 8.37
C VAL A 197 -29.97 -12.06 8.42
N SER A 198 -29.12 -11.58 9.29
CA SER A 198 -28.81 -10.13 9.39
C SER A 198 -27.45 -9.81 8.78
N SER A 199 -27.41 -8.88 7.85
CA SER A 199 -26.15 -8.33 7.31
C SER A 199 -25.51 -7.25 8.20
N LYS A 200 -26.13 -6.88 9.32
CA LYS A 200 -25.58 -5.89 10.26
C LYS A 200 -24.26 -6.38 10.83
N TYR A 201 -23.23 -5.51 10.78
CA TYR A 201 -21.88 -5.83 11.27
C TYR A 201 -21.87 -6.39 12.68
N THR A 202 -22.70 -5.83 13.58
CA THR A 202 -22.82 -6.26 14.99
C THR A 202 -23.44 -7.63 15.19
N ARG A 203 -23.98 -8.28 14.14
CA ARG A 203 -24.61 -9.61 14.17
C ARG A 203 -23.92 -10.64 13.28
N ARG A 204 -22.70 -10.33 12.77
CA ARG A 204 -21.95 -11.23 11.89
C ARG A 204 -21.36 -12.46 12.59
N SER A 205 -21.28 -12.45 13.91
CA SER A 205 -20.71 -13.51 14.74
C SER A 205 -21.77 -14.33 15.50
N ALA A 206 -23.02 -14.20 15.13
CA ALA A 206 -24.13 -14.98 15.73
C ALA A 206 -24.52 -16.14 14.82
#